data_4ce7f878719e3e6c4926cc89d6dd256f
#
_entry.id   4ce7f878719e3e6c4926cc89d6dd256f
#
_cell.length_a   1.000
_cell.length_b   1.000
_cell.length_c   1.000
_cell.angle_alpha   90.00
_cell.angle_beta   90.00
_cell.angle_gamma   90.00
#
_symmetry.space_group_name_H-M   'P 1'
#
loop_
_entity.id
_entity.type
_entity.pdbx_description
1 polymer ?
#
loop_
_entity_poly.entity_id
_entity_poly.type
_entity_poly.pdbx_seq_one_letter_code
_entity_poly.pdbx_strand_id
1 'polypeptide(L)' 'MTEHMQTARITRACAMLRTTRASIVDVALRVGFFDQAHFTRVFRRVMGDTPARYRASFR' A
#
# COMPACT_ATOMS: atom_id res chain seq x y z
N MET A 1 -0.63 -8.06 16.89
CA MET A 1 -0.17 -9.05 15.96
C MET A 1 -0.54 -8.72 14.54
N THR A 2 -1.83 -8.75 14.26
CA THR A 2 -2.32 -8.46 12.92
C THR A 2 -1.90 -7.09 12.45
N GLU A 3 -1.96 -6.12 13.34
CA GLU A 3 -1.58 -4.75 13.02
C GLU A 3 -0.10 -4.64 12.66
N HIS A 4 0.74 -5.36 13.38
CA HIS A 4 2.17 -5.36 13.13
C HIS A 4 2.48 -5.90 11.73
N MET A 5 1.82 -7.01 11.36
CA MET A 5 2.02 -7.59 10.04
C MET A 5 1.52 -6.66 8.94
N GLN A 6 0.38 -6.00 9.19
CA GLN A 6 -0.16 -5.07 8.22
C GLN A 6 0.76 -3.87 8.02
N THR A 7 1.38 -3.40 9.10
CA THR A 7 2.33 -2.30 8.99
C THR A 7 3.53 -2.68 8.13
N ALA A 8 4.04 -3.90 8.31
CA ALA A 8 5.15 -4.38 7.49
C ALA A 8 4.76 -4.46 6.02
N ARG A 9 3.54 -4.93 5.74
CA ARG A 9 3.05 -5.00 4.36
C ARG A 9 2.92 -3.62 3.76
N ILE A 10 2.43 -2.66 4.53
CA ILE A 10 2.28 -1.29 4.05
C ILE A 10 3.65 -0.67 3.78
N THR A 11 4.63 -0.92 4.64
CA THR A 11 5.98 -0.42 4.40
C THR A 11 6.54 -0.93 3.08
N ARG A 12 6.33 -2.21 2.79
CA ARG A 12 6.76 -2.77 1.50
C ARG A 12 6.00 -2.15 0.34
N ALA A 13 4.70 -1.92 0.53
CA ALA A 13 3.89 -1.30 -0.50
C ALA A 13 4.39 0.11 -0.80
N CYS A 14 4.76 0.87 0.22
CA CYS A 14 5.31 2.21 0.02
C CYS A 14 6.54 2.17 -0.88
N ALA A 15 7.45 1.25 -0.62
CA ALA A 15 8.64 1.11 -1.45
C ALA A 15 8.27 0.81 -2.90
N MET A 16 7.32 -0.11 -3.12
CA MET A 16 6.90 -0.45 -4.47
C MET A 16 6.22 0.72 -5.16
N LEU A 17 5.40 1.48 -4.42
CA LEU A 17 4.72 2.63 -4.99
C LEU A 17 5.70 3.70 -5.47
N ARG A 18 6.83 3.83 -4.76
CA ARG A 18 7.84 4.82 -5.12
C ARG A 18 8.77 4.36 -6.24
N THR A 19 9.01 3.06 -6.34
CA THR A 19 10.08 2.57 -7.20
C THR A 19 9.61 1.80 -8.42
N THR A 20 8.32 1.48 -8.52
CA THR A 20 7.80 0.73 -9.66
C THR A 20 6.60 1.44 -10.27
N ARG A 21 6.18 0.94 -11.45
CA ARG A 21 4.97 1.42 -12.11
C ARG A 21 3.82 0.43 -11.96
N ALA A 22 3.96 -0.54 -11.07
CA ALA A 22 2.90 -1.51 -10.83
C ALA A 22 1.61 -0.79 -10.43
N SER A 23 0.48 -1.31 -10.88
CA SER A 23 -0.81 -0.74 -10.53
C SER A 23 -1.05 -0.87 -9.04
N ILE A 24 -1.99 -0.07 -8.52
CA ILE A 24 -2.33 -0.14 -7.10
C ILE A 24 -2.82 -1.54 -6.73
N VAL A 25 -3.67 -2.14 -7.60
CA VAL A 25 -4.16 -3.48 -7.32
C VAL A 25 -3.02 -4.50 -7.34
N ASP A 26 -2.06 -4.32 -8.22
CA ASP A 26 -0.92 -5.21 -8.31
C ASP A 26 -0.07 -5.13 -7.04
N VAL A 27 0.19 -3.93 -6.58
CA VAL A 27 0.94 -3.73 -5.33
C VAL A 27 0.20 -4.40 -4.17
N ALA A 28 -1.11 -4.20 -4.09
CA ALA A 28 -1.92 -4.79 -3.03
C ALA A 28 -1.74 -6.30 -2.98
N LEU A 29 -1.85 -6.95 -4.13
CA LEU A 29 -1.73 -8.40 -4.19
C LEU A 29 -0.33 -8.87 -3.85
N ARG A 30 0.68 -8.16 -4.31
CA ARG A 30 2.06 -8.55 -4.09
C ARG A 30 2.48 -8.47 -2.63
N VAL A 31 1.91 -7.53 -1.89
CA VAL A 31 2.24 -7.40 -0.47
C VAL A 31 1.30 -8.20 0.43
N GLY A 32 0.36 -8.94 -0.16
CA GLY A 32 -0.41 -9.93 0.59
C GLY A 32 -1.83 -9.55 0.95
N PHE A 33 -2.42 -8.56 0.29
CA PHE A 33 -3.82 -8.23 0.50
C PHE A 33 -4.69 -8.94 -0.52
N PHE A 34 -5.93 -9.25 -0.12
CA PHE A 34 -6.85 -9.95 -1.01
C PHE A 34 -7.35 -9.07 -2.15
N ASP A 35 -7.58 -7.79 -1.86
CA ASP A 35 -8.12 -6.91 -2.87
C ASP A 35 -7.67 -5.48 -2.58
N GLN A 36 -7.93 -4.61 -3.57
CA GLN A 36 -7.49 -3.23 -3.49
C GLN A 36 -8.24 -2.44 -2.41
N ALA A 37 -9.52 -2.73 -2.23
CA ALA A 37 -10.32 -1.99 -1.27
C ALA A 37 -9.78 -2.18 0.15
N HIS A 38 -9.47 -3.41 0.51
CA HIS A 38 -8.90 -3.71 1.82
C HIS A 38 -7.53 -3.05 1.97
N PHE A 39 -6.71 -3.17 0.94
CA PHE A 39 -5.39 -2.55 0.93
C PHE A 39 -5.49 -1.04 1.12
N THR A 40 -6.36 -0.39 0.37
CA THR A 40 -6.52 1.06 0.45
C THR A 40 -6.93 1.49 1.85
N ARG A 41 -7.86 0.75 2.45
CA ARG A 41 -8.34 1.07 3.80
C ARG A 41 -7.22 0.98 4.83
N VAL A 42 -6.44 -0.09 4.78
CA VAL A 42 -5.34 -0.27 5.71
C VAL A 42 -4.24 0.75 5.45
N PHE A 43 -3.95 1.01 4.18
CA PHE A 43 -2.94 1.99 3.80
C PHE A 43 -3.30 3.37 4.37
N ARG A 44 -4.54 3.79 4.19
CA ARG A 44 -4.98 5.08 4.72
C ARG A 44 -4.86 5.14 6.23
N ARG A 45 -5.17 4.05 6.91
CA ARG A 45 -5.07 4.02 8.37
C ARG A 45 -3.62 4.18 8.81
N VAL A 46 -2.70 3.53 8.14
CA VAL A 46 -1.29 3.55 8.54
C VAL A 46 -0.59 4.82 8.07
N MET A 47 -0.83 5.23 6.83
CA MET A 47 -0.08 6.31 6.19
C MET A 47 -0.81 7.65 6.19
N GLY A 48 -2.11 7.64 6.43
CA GLY A 48 -2.90 8.87 6.46
C GLY A 48 -3.41 9.32 5.10
N ASP A 49 -3.13 8.59 4.04
CA ASP A 49 -3.59 8.96 2.70
C ASP A 49 -3.73 7.70 1.85
N THR A 50 -4.34 7.85 0.68
CA THR A 50 -4.54 6.71 -0.22
C THR A 50 -3.23 6.34 -0.91
N PRO A 51 -3.10 5.07 -1.36
CA PRO A 51 -1.90 4.67 -2.11
C PRO A 51 -1.68 5.50 -3.37
N ALA A 52 -2.76 5.84 -4.08
CA ALA A 52 -2.62 6.61 -5.31
C ALA A 52 -2.09 8.01 -5.03
N ARG A 53 -2.61 8.66 -3.99
CA ARG A 53 -2.13 10.00 -3.63
C ARG A 53 -0.72 9.95 -3.09
N TYR A 54 -0.41 8.91 -2.34
CA TYR A 54 0.95 8.72 -1.84
C TYR A 54 1.94 8.64 -3.00
N ARG A 55 1.62 7.80 -4.01
CA ARG A 55 2.49 7.67 -5.18
C ARG A 55 2.65 9.00 -5.90
N ALA A 56 1.55 9.72 -6.06
CA ALA A 56 1.58 10.99 -6.79
C ALA A 56 2.47 12.01 -6.10
N SER A 57 2.61 11.94 -4.79
CA SER A 57 3.40 12.91 -4.05
C SER A 57 4.90 12.79 -4.31
N PHE A 58 5.34 11.72 -4.99
CA PHE A 58 6.75 11.51 -5.32
C PHE A 58 7.07 11.77 -6.78
N ARG A 59 6.16 12.39 -7.51
CA ARG A 59 6.40 12.71 -8.91
C ARG A 59 6.95 14.10 -9.10
#